data_fa6df4f03cea46496228fd07c62e70cc
#
_entry.id   fa6df4f03cea46496228fd07c62e70cc
#
_cell.length_a   1.000
_cell.length_b   1.000
_cell.length_c   1.000
_cell.angle_alpha   90.00
_cell.angle_beta   90.00
_cell.angle_gamma   90.00
#
_symmetry.space_group_name_H-M   'P 1'
#
loop_
_entity.id
_entity.type
_entity.pdbx_description
1 polymer ?
#
loop_
_entity_poly.entity_id
_entity_poly.type
_entity_poly.pdbx_seq_one_letter_code
_entity_poly.pdbx_strand_id
1 'polypeptide(L)'
;MKKLLAMLLALCFIFSLSTVSYAEGNLVECDDITLTFCCSAAETTCWAQMANVFADYVNERTTGNFAVEIYAMDQLTNGSQTEGIQAVCDGSIDLSAHSNLIYSNFDQRLNVVSLPFIFDNTEEVDKVLDGPGYDALAPIVEGMGLHLMGIAENGFRHITNNKRPIESLADMDGLVIRVAGAQVLKDEYEAWGTNYTTANWSEVYTGLQTGTYEAQENPLPTADASSMSDVQNYVTYWTGVYDCIFFTMNQELYDSFSPEMQALIDEAGAYAANNQRQLEREGDKEVLAKWEKGGMTVSYLSDEAVQDFKDAAAGVPAKFVQTCVGLGFDQAEVEHIVSIFVEG
;
A
#
# COMPACT_ATOMS: atom_id res chain seq x y z
N MET A 1 -21.33 -30.80 43.56
CA MET A 1 -20.54 -31.84 42.91
C MET A 1 -21.06 -32.08 41.51
N LYS A 2 -20.33 -31.69 40.54
CA LYS A 2 -20.11 -32.24 39.20
C LYS A 2 -19.54 -31.10 38.35
N LYS A 3 -18.26 -31.20 38.09
CA LYS A 3 -17.46 -30.32 37.26
C LYS A 3 -17.90 -30.55 35.82
N LEU A 4 -18.28 -29.47 35.10
CA LEU A 4 -18.39 -29.47 33.64
C LEU A 4 -17.13 -28.82 33.10
N LEU A 5 -16.31 -29.63 32.45
CA LEU A 5 -15.11 -29.28 31.73
C LEU A 5 -15.54 -28.73 30.36
N ALA A 6 -15.39 -27.46 30.12
CA ALA A 6 -15.57 -26.87 28.81
C ALA A 6 -14.28 -27.09 27.99
N MET A 7 -14.40 -27.89 26.96
CA MET A 7 -13.34 -28.17 25.99
C MET A 7 -13.34 -27.02 24.95
N LEU A 8 -12.36 -26.12 25.04
CA LEU A 8 -12.04 -25.16 23.98
C LEU A 8 -11.38 -25.93 22.83
N LEU A 9 -12.10 -26.08 21.73
CA LEU A 9 -11.52 -26.51 20.46
C LEU A 9 -10.88 -25.26 19.82
N ALA A 10 -9.57 -25.14 19.94
CA ALA A 10 -8.79 -24.24 19.09
C ALA A 10 -8.72 -24.87 17.70
N LEU A 11 -9.40 -24.30 16.72
CA LEU A 11 -9.18 -24.58 15.31
C LEU A 11 -7.84 -23.96 14.91
N CYS A 12 -6.79 -24.75 14.89
CA CYS A 12 -5.57 -24.39 14.20
C CYS A 12 -5.83 -24.51 12.70
N PHE A 13 -5.98 -23.38 12.01
CA PHE A 13 -5.81 -23.34 10.57
C PHE A 13 -4.34 -23.59 10.29
N ILE A 14 -4.03 -24.77 9.80
CA ILE A 14 -2.71 -25.13 9.30
C ILE A 14 -2.64 -24.57 7.89
N PHE A 15 -2.08 -23.37 7.76
CA PHE A 15 -1.51 -22.94 6.50
C PHE A 15 -0.34 -23.88 6.22
N SER A 16 -0.45 -24.68 5.19
CA SER A 16 0.68 -25.42 4.63
C SER A 16 1.56 -24.47 3.81
N LEU A 17 2.22 -23.50 4.50
CA LEU A 17 3.47 -23.04 4.00
C LEU A 17 4.40 -24.25 4.03
N SER A 18 4.96 -24.63 2.92
CA SER A 18 6.14 -25.47 2.86
C SER A 18 7.28 -24.66 3.52
N THR A 19 7.28 -24.65 4.85
CA THR A 19 8.42 -24.18 5.61
C THR A 19 9.59 -25.04 5.19
N VAL A 20 10.49 -24.49 4.40
CA VAL A 20 11.85 -24.99 4.35
C VAL A 20 12.33 -24.84 5.79
N SER A 21 12.23 -25.94 6.56
CA SER A 21 12.75 -25.99 7.92
C SER A 21 14.24 -25.82 7.78
N TYR A 22 14.75 -24.63 8.02
CA TYR A 22 16.15 -24.45 8.34
C TYR A 22 16.38 -25.14 9.68
N ALA A 23 16.74 -26.42 9.61
CA ALA A 23 17.22 -27.14 10.78
C ALA A 23 18.42 -26.36 11.31
N GLU A 24 18.51 -26.19 12.65
CA GLU A 24 19.68 -25.63 13.32
C GLU A 24 20.98 -26.15 12.66
N GLY A 25 21.64 -25.32 11.82
CA GLY A 25 22.97 -25.67 11.33
C GLY A 25 23.40 -25.25 9.93
N ASN A 26 22.53 -24.81 9.03
CA ASN A 26 22.99 -24.39 7.70
C ASN A 26 22.56 -22.95 7.41
N LEU A 27 23.43 -21.99 7.78
CA LEU A 27 23.32 -20.61 7.32
C LEU A 27 23.61 -20.56 5.81
N VAL A 28 22.92 -19.66 5.11
CA VAL A 28 23.23 -19.36 3.71
C VAL A 28 24.56 -18.63 3.66
N GLU A 29 25.50 -19.14 2.87
CA GLU A 29 26.82 -18.53 2.72
C GLU A 29 26.73 -17.26 1.89
N CYS A 30 27.16 -16.14 2.45
CA CYS A 30 27.28 -14.86 1.74
C CYS A 30 28.37 -13.99 2.34
N ASP A 31 28.86 -13.02 1.55
CA ASP A 31 29.71 -11.92 2.02
C ASP A 31 28.89 -10.87 2.79
N ASP A 32 29.57 -9.90 3.41
CA ASP A 32 28.91 -8.73 3.99
C ASP A 32 28.23 -7.91 2.90
N ILE A 33 26.94 -7.64 3.07
CA ILE A 33 26.08 -6.92 2.12
C ILE A 33 25.44 -5.74 2.83
N THR A 34 25.47 -4.57 2.22
CA THR A 34 24.67 -3.41 2.64
C THR A 34 23.91 -2.90 1.44
N LEU A 35 22.58 -2.90 1.54
CA LEU A 35 21.67 -2.45 0.49
C LEU A 35 21.06 -1.09 0.83
N THR A 36 20.77 -0.31 -0.20
CA THR A 36 20.06 0.96 -0.09
C THR A 36 18.56 0.74 -0.26
N PHE A 37 17.75 1.32 0.63
CA PHE A 37 16.29 1.25 0.56
C PHE A 37 15.67 2.64 0.52
N CYS A 38 14.75 2.88 -0.41
CA CYS A 38 14.01 4.12 -0.58
C CYS A 38 12.51 3.90 -0.35
N CYS A 39 11.87 4.80 0.39
CA CYS A 39 10.42 4.80 0.57
C CYS A 39 9.86 6.21 0.78
N SER A 40 8.55 6.40 0.51
CA SER A 40 7.88 7.69 0.65
C SER A 40 7.50 8.05 2.08
N ALA A 41 7.46 7.08 2.98
CA ALA A 41 7.02 7.26 4.35
C ALA A 41 8.15 7.78 5.25
N ALA A 42 7.79 8.35 6.41
CA ALA A 42 8.77 8.75 7.41
C ALA A 42 9.46 7.53 8.03
N GLU A 43 10.72 7.68 8.42
CA GLU A 43 11.56 6.60 8.93
C GLU A 43 10.96 5.87 10.15
N THR A 44 10.14 6.56 10.94
CA THR A 44 9.50 5.99 12.15
C THR A 44 8.28 5.13 11.88
N THR A 45 7.81 5.04 10.64
CA THR A 45 6.63 4.26 10.26
C THR A 45 6.95 2.78 10.09
N CYS A 46 5.96 1.90 10.29
CA CYS A 46 6.12 0.47 9.99
C CYS A 46 6.44 0.21 8.52
N TRP A 47 6.04 1.10 7.63
CA TRP A 47 6.39 1.08 6.21
C TRP A 47 7.91 1.17 6.00
N ALA A 48 8.58 2.20 6.58
CA ALA A 48 10.03 2.33 6.48
C ALA A 48 10.76 1.23 7.29
N GLN A 49 10.26 0.87 8.47
CA GLN A 49 10.86 -0.16 9.33
C GLN A 49 10.74 -1.58 8.79
N MET A 50 9.88 -1.83 7.80
CA MET A 50 9.81 -3.11 7.07
C MET A 50 11.18 -3.53 6.52
N ALA A 51 12.00 -2.58 6.07
CA ALA A 51 13.35 -2.83 5.59
C ALA A 51 14.28 -3.41 6.67
N ASN A 52 14.14 -2.95 7.92
CA ASN A 52 14.89 -3.51 9.05
C ASN A 52 14.42 -4.94 9.38
N VAL A 53 13.10 -5.17 9.38
CA VAL A 53 12.53 -6.51 9.61
C VAL A 53 13.03 -7.50 8.55
N PHE A 54 13.09 -7.07 7.30
CA PHE A 54 13.65 -7.84 6.19
C PHE A 54 15.15 -8.13 6.42
N ALA A 55 15.94 -7.10 6.72
CA ALA A 55 17.37 -7.23 6.93
C ALA A 55 17.71 -8.15 8.11
N ASP A 56 17.02 -7.99 9.23
CA ASP A 56 17.20 -8.82 10.43
C ASP A 56 16.87 -10.29 10.12
N TYR A 57 15.78 -10.55 9.39
CA TYR A 57 15.39 -11.90 9.00
C TYR A 57 16.45 -12.59 8.16
N VAL A 58 17.03 -11.89 7.18
CA VAL A 58 18.11 -12.41 6.32
C VAL A 58 19.41 -12.59 7.15
N ASN A 59 19.77 -11.57 7.92
CA ASN A 59 21.01 -11.55 8.69
C ASN A 59 21.10 -12.69 9.71
N GLU A 60 19.99 -13.08 10.34
CA GLU A 60 19.93 -14.23 11.24
C GLU A 60 20.17 -15.59 10.57
N ARG A 61 20.07 -15.63 9.23
CA ARG A 61 20.10 -16.87 8.42
C ARG A 61 21.26 -16.92 7.44
N THR A 62 22.19 -15.95 7.51
CA THR A 62 23.36 -15.85 6.65
C THR A 62 24.67 -15.91 7.44
N THR A 63 25.78 -16.21 6.76
CA THR A 63 27.14 -16.23 7.36
C THR A 63 27.77 -14.85 7.40
N GLY A 64 27.46 -13.98 6.41
CA GLY A 64 27.89 -12.59 6.35
C GLY A 64 26.91 -11.65 7.03
N ASN A 65 27.31 -10.41 7.25
CA ASN A 65 26.43 -9.37 7.77
C ASN A 65 25.54 -8.81 6.64
N PHE A 66 24.23 -8.85 6.81
CA PHE A 66 23.26 -8.30 5.87
C PHE A 66 22.59 -7.08 6.49
N ALA A 67 22.73 -5.92 5.89
CA ALA A 67 22.22 -4.66 6.38
C ALA A 67 21.48 -3.87 5.28
N VAL A 68 20.53 -3.02 5.70
CA VAL A 68 19.82 -2.10 4.82
C VAL A 68 19.93 -0.67 5.35
N GLU A 69 20.35 0.25 4.51
CA GLU A 69 20.35 1.69 4.81
C GLU A 69 19.06 2.33 4.33
N ILE A 70 18.28 2.91 5.26
CA ILE A 70 16.97 3.48 4.98
C ILE A 70 17.10 4.95 4.59
N TYR A 71 16.59 5.30 3.41
CA TYR A 71 16.45 6.66 2.91
C TYR A 71 14.95 7.00 2.79
N ALA A 72 14.38 7.41 3.91
CA ALA A 72 12.96 7.73 4.06
C ALA A 72 12.56 9.02 3.31
N MET A 73 11.26 9.23 3.08
CA MET A 73 10.70 10.44 2.43
C MET A 73 11.31 10.73 1.06
N ASP A 74 11.71 9.69 0.33
CA ASP A 74 12.34 9.79 -1.00
C ASP A 74 13.56 10.75 -1.03
N GLN A 75 14.39 10.74 0.03
CA GLN A 75 15.52 11.67 0.19
C GLN A 75 16.51 11.60 -0.99
N LEU A 76 16.74 10.39 -1.55
CA LEU A 76 17.68 10.20 -2.64
C LEU A 76 17.19 10.79 -3.97
N THR A 77 15.89 11.09 -4.06
CA THR A 77 15.23 11.61 -5.26
C THR A 77 14.46 12.91 -5.00
N ASN A 78 14.92 13.70 -4.02
CA ASN A 78 14.37 15.02 -3.66
C ASN A 78 12.86 15.00 -3.38
N GLY A 79 12.32 13.91 -2.82
CA GLY A 79 10.91 13.74 -2.49
C GLY A 79 10.04 13.28 -3.67
N SER A 80 10.66 12.88 -4.78
CA SER A 80 9.96 12.35 -5.96
C SER A 80 9.80 10.84 -5.88
N GLN A 81 8.59 10.37 -5.61
CA GLN A 81 8.26 8.94 -5.53
C GLN A 81 8.51 8.22 -6.86
N THR A 82 8.14 8.83 -7.98
CA THR A 82 8.34 8.24 -9.31
C THR A 82 9.83 8.08 -9.65
N GLU A 83 10.66 9.08 -9.29
CA GLU A 83 12.11 8.95 -9.46
C GLU A 83 12.72 7.90 -8.53
N GLY A 84 12.14 7.71 -7.32
CA GLY A 84 12.52 6.65 -6.39
C GLY A 84 12.32 5.25 -7.00
N ILE A 85 11.16 4.98 -7.57
CA ILE A 85 10.87 3.72 -8.29
C ILE A 85 11.81 3.56 -9.50
N GLN A 86 11.98 4.62 -10.31
CA GLN A 86 12.86 4.57 -11.47
C GLN A 86 14.31 4.25 -11.08
N ALA A 87 14.80 4.79 -9.95
CA ALA A 87 16.15 4.54 -9.46
C ALA A 87 16.38 3.08 -9.06
N VAL A 88 15.33 2.37 -8.62
CA VAL A 88 15.40 0.91 -8.38
C VAL A 88 15.34 0.15 -9.70
N CYS A 89 14.51 0.56 -10.66
CA CYS A 89 14.48 -0.06 -11.99
C CYS A 89 15.85 -0.01 -12.68
N ASP A 90 16.60 1.07 -12.53
CA ASP A 90 17.92 1.24 -13.17
C ASP A 90 19.12 0.81 -12.29
N GLY A 91 18.85 0.28 -11.09
CA GLY A 91 19.87 -0.25 -10.17
C GLY A 91 20.69 0.82 -9.43
N SER A 92 20.28 2.09 -9.43
CA SER A 92 20.92 3.16 -8.64
C SER A 92 20.53 3.09 -7.16
N ILE A 93 19.42 2.45 -6.84
CA ILE A 93 18.92 2.08 -5.51
C ILE A 93 18.58 0.59 -5.54
N ASP A 94 18.86 -0.14 -4.46
CA ASP A 94 18.71 -1.59 -4.43
C ASP A 94 17.27 -2.04 -4.16
N LEU A 95 16.61 -1.37 -3.20
CA LEU A 95 15.28 -1.74 -2.69
C LEU A 95 14.35 -0.53 -2.64
N SER A 96 13.06 -0.78 -2.81
CA SER A 96 12.07 0.24 -2.49
C SER A 96 10.76 -0.30 -1.92
N ALA A 97 10.02 0.59 -1.25
CA ALA A 97 8.63 0.39 -0.88
C ALA A 97 7.82 1.62 -1.29
N HIS A 98 6.96 1.45 -2.29
CA HIS A 98 6.09 2.51 -2.80
C HIS A 98 4.68 2.00 -3.09
N SER A 99 3.72 2.93 -3.05
CA SER A 99 2.31 2.65 -3.34
C SER A 99 2.09 2.19 -4.79
N ASN A 100 1.18 1.21 -4.98
CA ASN A 100 0.70 0.80 -6.29
C ASN A 100 0.19 1.98 -7.13
N LEU A 101 -0.36 3.01 -6.48
CA LEU A 101 -0.82 4.24 -7.13
C LEU A 101 0.32 4.99 -7.83
N ILE A 102 1.55 4.94 -7.30
CA ILE A 102 2.71 5.58 -7.93
C ILE A 102 3.31 4.66 -8.99
N TYR A 103 3.37 3.37 -8.75
CA TYR A 103 3.76 2.37 -9.75
C TYR A 103 2.88 2.42 -11.01
N SER A 104 1.61 2.82 -10.86
CA SER A 104 0.70 2.98 -11.99
C SER A 104 1.12 4.03 -13.03
N ASN A 105 2.06 4.92 -12.70
CA ASN A 105 2.66 5.83 -13.69
C ASN A 105 3.57 5.11 -14.69
N PHE A 106 4.04 3.90 -14.36
CA PHE A 106 4.83 3.05 -15.24
C PHE A 106 3.94 2.04 -15.98
N ASP A 107 2.98 1.44 -15.26
CA ASP A 107 2.00 0.52 -15.84
C ASP A 107 0.61 0.75 -15.23
N GLN A 108 -0.30 1.25 -16.04
CA GLN A 108 -1.65 1.62 -15.60
C GLN A 108 -2.46 0.44 -15.06
N ARG A 109 -2.12 -0.82 -15.39
CA ARG A 109 -2.81 -2.02 -14.88
C ARG A 109 -2.70 -2.13 -13.36
N LEU A 110 -1.64 -1.56 -12.75
CA LEU A 110 -1.42 -1.56 -11.30
C LEU A 110 -2.43 -0.69 -10.52
N ASN A 111 -3.21 0.17 -11.20
CA ASN A 111 -4.33 0.88 -10.59
C ASN A 111 -5.49 -0.04 -10.19
N VAL A 112 -5.54 -1.28 -10.68
CA VAL A 112 -6.63 -2.22 -10.39
C VAL A 112 -6.87 -2.41 -8.90
N VAL A 113 -5.80 -2.41 -8.09
CA VAL A 113 -5.86 -2.58 -6.62
C VAL A 113 -6.66 -1.46 -5.94
N SER A 114 -6.70 -0.28 -6.57
CA SER A 114 -7.34 0.91 -6.00
C SER A 114 -8.63 1.30 -6.75
N LEU A 115 -9.24 0.37 -7.50
CA LEU A 115 -10.58 0.59 -8.03
C LEU A 115 -11.58 0.81 -6.88
N PRO A 116 -12.61 1.66 -7.05
CA PRO A 116 -13.48 2.04 -5.96
C PRO A 116 -14.28 0.86 -5.42
N PHE A 117 -14.31 0.72 -4.09
CA PHE A 117 -15.11 -0.25 -3.35
C PHE A 117 -14.94 -1.72 -3.75
N ILE A 118 -13.74 -2.11 -4.20
CA ILE A 118 -13.44 -3.51 -4.54
C ILE A 118 -13.20 -4.39 -3.31
N PHE A 119 -12.92 -3.79 -2.15
CA PHE A 119 -12.76 -4.48 -0.88
C PHE A 119 -13.63 -3.84 0.19
N ASP A 120 -14.37 -4.63 0.94
CA ASP A 120 -15.15 -4.17 2.08
C ASP A 120 -14.35 -4.23 3.39
N ASN A 121 -13.30 -5.07 3.47
CA ASN A 121 -12.50 -5.32 4.68
C ASN A 121 -11.12 -5.89 4.35
N THR A 122 -10.27 -6.01 5.38
CA THR A 122 -8.88 -6.49 5.24
C THR A 122 -8.77 -8.00 4.98
N GLU A 123 -9.79 -8.80 5.36
CA GLU A 123 -9.83 -10.23 5.06
C GLU A 123 -10.00 -10.49 3.56
N GLU A 124 -10.79 -9.67 2.88
CA GLU A 124 -10.92 -9.72 1.42
C GLU A 124 -9.63 -9.29 0.73
N VAL A 125 -8.99 -8.24 1.24
CA VAL A 125 -7.65 -7.82 0.76
C VAL A 125 -6.67 -8.98 0.83
N ASP A 126 -6.55 -9.63 1.99
CA ASP A 126 -5.60 -10.74 2.18
C ASP A 126 -5.89 -11.90 1.22
N LYS A 127 -7.17 -12.27 1.07
CA LYS A 127 -7.59 -13.34 0.16
C LYS A 127 -7.15 -13.10 -1.28
N VAL A 128 -7.23 -11.85 -1.75
CA VAL A 128 -6.87 -11.49 -3.12
C VAL A 128 -5.35 -11.28 -3.23
N LEU A 129 -4.74 -10.46 -2.37
CA LEU A 129 -3.33 -10.08 -2.50
C LEU A 129 -2.34 -11.15 -2.04
N ASP A 130 -2.76 -12.15 -1.24
CA ASP A 130 -1.92 -13.32 -0.90
C ASP A 130 -2.17 -14.52 -1.84
N GLY A 131 -2.95 -14.31 -2.90
CA GLY A 131 -3.33 -15.33 -3.86
C GLY A 131 -3.39 -14.80 -5.30
N PRO A 132 -4.55 -14.88 -5.97
CA PRO A 132 -4.64 -14.59 -7.40
C PRO A 132 -4.28 -13.16 -7.77
N GLY A 133 -4.43 -12.20 -6.86
CA GLY A 133 -4.00 -10.82 -7.08
C GLY A 133 -2.49 -10.69 -7.12
N TYR A 134 -1.75 -11.38 -6.23
CA TYR A 134 -0.28 -11.42 -6.30
C TYR A 134 0.18 -12.01 -7.64
N ASP A 135 -0.39 -13.15 -8.04
CA ASP A 135 -0.04 -13.83 -9.28
C ASP A 135 -0.30 -12.95 -10.53
N ALA A 136 -1.30 -12.07 -10.47
CA ALA A 136 -1.61 -11.13 -11.55
C ALA A 136 -0.69 -9.91 -11.56
N LEU A 137 -0.27 -9.40 -10.39
CA LEU A 137 0.51 -8.17 -10.26
C LEU A 137 2.02 -8.40 -10.41
N ALA A 138 2.55 -9.51 -9.89
CA ALA A 138 3.98 -9.78 -9.87
C ALA A 138 4.61 -9.74 -11.28
N PRO A 139 4.06 -10.38 -12.32
CA PRO A 139 4.62 -10.31 -13.68
C PRO A 139 4.64 -8.88 -14.24
N ILE A 140 3.71 -8.01 -13.85
CA ILE A 140 3.65 -6.61 -14.29
C ILE A 140 4.82 -5.84 -13.67
N VAL A 141 5.06 -6.02 -12.37
CA VAL A 141 6.17 -5.38 -11.63
C VAL A 141 7.51 -5.90 -12.13
N GLU A 142 7.63 -7.22 -12.32
CA GLU A 142 8.84 -7.86 -12.86
C GLU A 142 9.16 -7.36 -14.28
N GLY A 143 8.15 -7.11 -15.10
CA GLY A 143 8.31 -6.50 -16.43
C GLY A 143 8.93 -5.11 -16.42
N MET A 144 9.01 -4.46 -15.26
CA MET A 144 9.67 -3.17 -15.06
C MET A 144 11.16 -3.31 -14.66
N GLY A 145 11.70 -4.53 -14.59
CA GLY A 145 13.06 -4.81 -14.12
C GLY A 145 13.19 -4.84 -12.59
N LEU A 146 12.10 -5.19 -11.91
CA LEU A 146 12.02 -5.28 -10.46
C LEU A 146 11.63 -6.69 -10.04
N HIS A 147 12.17 -7.16 -8.92
CA HIS A 147 11.71 -8.35 -8.23
C HIS A 147 10.72 -7.95 -7.12
N LEU A 148 9.49 -8.49 -7.16
CA LEU A 148 8.47 -8.23 -6.14
C LEU A 148 8.64 -9.19 -4.96
N MET A 149 9.27 -8.71 -3.88
CA MET A 149 9.51 -9.53 -2.68
C MET A 149 8.27 -9.72 -1.81
N GLY A 150 7.28 -8.81 -1.90
CA GLY A 150 6.04 -8.89 -1.15
C GLY A 150 5.13 -7.69 -1.39
N ILE A 151 3.85 -7.86 -1.04
CA ILE A 151 2.86 -6.78 -1.06
C ILE A 151 2.51 -6.44 0.39
N ALA A 152 2.93 -5.26 0.83
CA ALA A 152 2.60 -4.66 2.10
C ALA A 152 1.35 -3.77 2.00
N GLU A 153 0.98 -3.07 3.06
CA GLU A 153 -0.25 -2.29 3.15
C GLU A 153 0.03 -0.81 3.44
N ASN A 154 -0.52 0.08 2.61
CA ASN A 154 -0.77 1.44 3.07
C ASN A 154 -2.14 1.50 3.77
N GLY A 155 -3.15 0.80 3.23
CA GLY A 155 -4.45 0.58 3.85
C GLY A 155 -5.62 1.25 3.13
N PHE A 156 -6.78 1.25 3.77
CA PHE A 156 -7.93 2.02 3.29
C PHE A 156 -7.68 3.52 3.42
N ARG A 157 -7.95 4.24 2.35
CA ARG A 157 -7.65 5.67 2.24
C ARG A 157 -8.84 6.50 2.69
N HIS A 158 -8.67 7.21 3.81
CA HIS A 158 -9.70 8.05 4.42
C HIS A 158 -9.54 9.51 3.99
N ILE A 159 -10.65 10.24 3.86
CA ILE A 159 -10.63 11.65 3.44
C ILE A 159 -10.49 12.52 4.67
N THR A 160 -9.46 13.40 4.70
CA THR A 160 -9.39 14.48 5.68
C THR A 160 -9.60 15.83 5.02
N ASN A 161 -10.21 16.79 5.75
CA ASN A 161 -10.43 18.14 5.21
C ASN A 161 -10.59 19.19 6.32
N ASN A 162 -10.61 20.49 5.89
CA ASN A 162 -10.80 21.66 6.77
C ASN A 162 -12.13 22.36 6.61
N LYS A 163 -13.05 21.84 5.79
CA LYS A 163 -14.27 22.55 5.41
C LYS A 163 -15.49 22.11 6.19
N ARG A 164 -15.77 20.82 6.20
CA ARG A 164 -17.00 20.25 6.76
C ARG A 164 -16.88 18.74 6.97
N PRO A 165 -17.71 18.15 7.83
CA PRO A 165 -17.91 16.71 7.81
C PRO A 165 -18.37 16.28 6.41
N ILE A 166 -17.91 15.13 5.93
CA ILE A 166 -18.39 14.48 4.72
C ILE A 166 -19.23 13.28 5.18
N GLU A 167 -20.54 13.38 5.04
CA GLU A 167 -21.52 12.38 5.47
C GLU A 167 -22.39 11.90 4.29
N SER A 168 -22.26 12.57 3.13
CA SER A 168 -22.96 12.26 1.89
C SER A 168 -22.13 12.63 0.67
N LEU A 169 -22.49 12.08 -0.50
CA LEU A 169 -21.86 12.45 -1.79
C LEU A 169 -21.96 13.95 -2.07
N ALA A 170 -23.05 14.60 -1.68
CA ALA A 170 -23.24 16.04 -1.88
C ALA A 170 -22.22 16.89 -1.12
N ASP A 171 -21.62 16.39 -0.04
CA ASP A 171 -20.58 17.09 0.71
C ASP A 171 -19.24 17.14 -0.02
N MET A 172 -19.07 16.34 -1.06
CA MET A 172 -17.88 16.33 -1.93
C MET A 172 -17.88 17.48 -2.94
N ASP A 173 -19.08 18.04 -3.26
CA ASP A 173 -19.22 19.04 -4.32
C ASP A 173 -18.34 20.27 -4.06
N GLY A 174 -17.50 20.57 -5.07
CA GLY A 174 -16.61 21.72 -5.07
C GLY A 174 -15.43 21.64 -4.10
N LEU A 175 -15.25 20.52 -3.34
CA LEU A 175 -14.11 20.36 -2.46
C LEU A 175 -12.80 20.30 -3.26
N VAL A 176 -11.83 21.15 -2.91
CA VAL A 176 -10.50 21.14 -3.53
C VAL A 176 -9.64 20.10 -2.78
N ILE A 177 -9.48 18.92 -3.38
CA ILE A 177 -8.77 17.81 -2.78
C ILE A 177 -7.44 17.51 -3.50
N ARG A 178 -6.38 17.28 -2.72
CA ARG A 178 -5.17 16.68 -3.26
C ARG A 178 -5.31 15.17 -3.26
N VAL A 179 -5.03 14.55 -4.41
CA VAL A 179 -4.92 13.10 -4.58
C VAL A 179 -3.52 12.71 -5.03
N ALA A 180 -3.14 11.44 -4.85
CA ALA A 180 -1.91 10.90 -5.42
C ALA A 180 -1.96 10.93 -6.96
N GLY A 181 -0.80 10.87 -7.62
CA GLY A 181 -0.67 11.06 -9.07
C GLY A 181 -1.22 9.93 -9.96
N ALA A 182 -2.15 9.10 -9.46
CA ALA A 182 -2.74 7.96 -10.14
C ALA A 182 -3.99 8.32 -10.95
N GLN A 183 -4.17 7.70 -12.13
CA GLN A 183 -5.32 8.00 -12.99
C GLN A 183 -6.64 7.52 -12.35
N VAL A 184 -6.64 6.39 -11.67
CA VAL A 184 -7.83 5.86 -10.99
C VAL A 184 -8.39 6.85 -9.97
N LEU A 185 -7.55 7.45 -9.12
CA LEU A 185 -7.99 8.45 -8.15
C LEU A 185 -8.56 9.70 -8.80
N LYS A 186 -7.97 10.16 -9.91
CA LYS A 186 -8.51 11.29 -10.65
C LYS A 186 -9.93 10.99 -11.16
N ASP A 187 -10.13 9.80 -11.70
CA ASP A 187 -11.41 9.35 -12.24
C ASP A 187 -12.48 9.18 -11.14
N GLU A 188 -12.11 8.69 -9.98
CA GLU A 188 -12.98 8.55 -8.81
C GLU A 188 -13.40 9.90 -8.25
N TYR A 189 -12.42 10.74 -7.93
CA TYR A 189 -12.70 12.06 -7.31
C TYR A 189 -13.40 13.01 -8.27
N GLU A 190 -13.19 12.87 -9.59
CA GLU A 190 -14.02 13.54 -10.61
C GLU A 190 -15.47 13.03 -10.57
N ALA A 191 -15.68 11.71 -10.48
CA ALA A 191 -17.00 11.09 -10.41
C ALA A 191 -17.76 11.49 -9.14
N TRP A 192 -17.04 11.74 -8.04
CA TRP A 192 -17.58 12.22 -6.77
C TRP A 192 -17.76 13.75 -6.70
N GLY A 193 -17.53 14.47 -7.79
CA GLY A 193 -17.82 15.91 -7.91
C GLY A 193 -16.80 16.84 -7.28
N THR A 194 -15.58 16.38 -7.01
CA THR A 194 -14.51 17.21 -6.42
C THR A 194 -13.72 17.97 -7.47
N ASN A 195 -13.02 19.00 -7.01
CA ASN A 195 -11.95 19.66 -7.77
C ASN A 195 -10.60 19.07 -7.32
N TYR A 196 -10.17 17.97 -7.94
CA TYR A 196 -8.91 17.35 -7.57
C TYR A 196 -7.69 18.07 -8.14
N THR A 197 -6.57 17.96 -7.43
CA THR A 197 -5.22 18.31 -7.90
C THR A 197 -4.23 17.23 -7.48
N THR A 198 -3.08 17.13 -8.14
CA THR A 198 -2.03 16.18 -7.78
C THR A 198 -0.79 16.91 -7.29
N ALA A 199 -0.14 16.34 -6.28
CA ALA A 199 1.13 16.83 -5.74
C ALA A 199 1.91 15.66 -5.15
N ASN A 200 3.27 15.75 -5.12
CA ASN A 200 4.11 14.80 -4.40
C ASN A 200 3.74 14.79 -2.91
N TRP A 201 3.92 13.62 -2.26
CA TRP A 201 3.58 13.49 -0.84
C TRP A 201 4.32 14.49 0.04
N SER A 202 5.60 14.75 -0.26
CA SER A 202 6.44 15.72 0.43
C SER A 202 5.89 17.17 0.44
N GLU A 203 4.96 17.50 -0.47
CA GLU A 203 4.37 18.83 -0.60
C GLU A 203 3.00 18.97 0.09
N VAL A 204 2.38 17.84 0.50
CA VAL A 204 0.97 17.81 0.92
C VAL A 204 0.73 18.61 2.18
N TYR A 205 1.54 18.44 3.23
CA TYR A 205 1.38 19.19 4.48
C TYR A 205 1.40 20.71 4.24
N THR A 206 2.40 21.20 3.49
CA THR A 206 2.53 22.62 3.17
C THR A 206 1.36 23.14 2.35
N GLY A 207 0.89 22.35 1.38
CA GLY A 207 -0.26 22.73 0.55
C GLY A 207 -1.56 22.84 1.36
N LEU A 208 -1.81 21.94 2.30
CA LEU A 208 -2.94 22.01 3.24
C LEU A 208 -2.80 23.20 4.20
N GLN A 209 -1.60 23.41 4.75
CA GLN A 209 -1.34 24.52 5.68
C GLN A 209 -1.54 25.89 5.00
N THR A 210 -1.15 26.04 3.75
CA THR A 210 -1.29 27.28 2.98
C THR A 210 -2.67 27.45 2.32
N GLY A 211 -3.51 26.40 2.34
CA GLY A 211 -4.82 26.40 1.71
C GLY A 211 -4.78 26.30 0.18
N THR A 212 -3.71 25.77 -0.38
CA THR A 212 -3.62 25.45 -1.83
C THR A 212 -4.67 24.42 -2.20
N TYR A 213 -4.91 23.46 -1.32
CA TYR A 213 -6.04 22.53 -1.33
C TYR A 213 -6.59 22.40 0.09
N GLU A 214 -7.82 21.90 0.20
CA GLU A 214 -8.63 21.91 1.43
C GLU A 214 -8.70 20.54 2.07
N ALA A 215 -8.41 19.51 1.28
CA ALA A 215 -8.53 18.10 1.63
C ALA A 215 -7.39 17.26 1.04
N GLN A 216 -7.19 16.10 1.63
CA GLN A 216 -6.36 15.02 1.10
C GLN A 216 -7.00 13.67 1.46
N GLU A 217 -6.49 12.58 0.90
CA GLU A 217 -6.90 11.23 1.18
C GLU A 217 -5.67 10.34 1.40
N ASN A 218 -5.68 9.59 2.47
CA ASN A 218 -4.63 8.61 2.84
C ASN A 218 -5.11 7.74 4.00
N PRO A 219 -4.47 6.59 4.24
CA PRO A 219 -4.61 5.86 5.49
C PRO A 219 -4.14 6.69 6.68
N LEU A 220 -4.74 6.44 7.85
CA LEU A 220 -4.51 7.28 9.01
C LEU A 220 -3.06 7.24 9.54
N PRO A 221 -2.35 6.08 9.60
CA PRO A 221 -0.96 6.06 10.06
C PRO A 221 -0.02 6.91 9.19
N THR A 222 -0.18 6.83 7.86
CA THR A 222 0.57 7.66 6.91
C THR A 222 0.28 9.13 7.09
N ALA A 223 -0.99 9.50 7.29
CA ALA A 223 -1.41 10.88 7.50
C ALA A 223 -0.92 11.42 8.87
N ASP A 224 -0.99 10.60 9.93
CA ASP A 224 -0.54 10.98 11.27
C ASP A 224 0.98 11.17 11.35
N ALA A 225 1.74 10.29 10.73
CA ALA A 225 3.20 10.40 10.67
C ALA A 225 3.68 11.68 9.96
N SER A 226 2.83 12.27 9.12
CA SER A 226 3.07 13.55 8.45
C SER A 226 2.31 14.72 9.08
N SER A 227 1.85 14.56 10.33
CA SER A 227 1.19 15.59 11.15
C SER A 227 -0.05 16.22 10.50
N MET A 228 -0.80 15.45 9.69
CA MET A 228 -1.97 16.00 8.98
C MET A 228 -3.06 16.48 9.95
N SER A 229 -3.15 15.91 11.15
CA SER A 229 -4.06 16.38 12.20
C SER A 229 -3.79 17.81 12.67
N ASP A 230 -2.61 18.37 12.43
CA ASP A 230 -2.30 19.76 12.77
C ASP A 230 -2.93 20.76 11.79
N VAL A 231 -3.29 20.30 10.59
CA VAL A 231 -3.78 21.12 9.48
C VAL A 231 -5.12 20.67 8.91
N GLN A 232 -5.75 19.64 9.53
CA GLN A 232 -7.07 19.09 9.14
C GLN A 232 -7.97 18.94 10.36
N ASN A 233 -9.28 19.18 10.21
CA ASN A 233 -10.24 19.19 11.30
C ASN A 233 -11.29 18.08 11.24
N TYR A 234 -11.48 17.50 10.06
CA TYR A 234 -12.49 16.50 9.77
C TYR A 234 -11.86 15.28 9.12
N VAL A 235 -12.32 14.09 9.50
CA VAL A 235 -11.97 12.84 8.82
C VAL A 235 -13.24 12.06 8.52
N THR A 236 -13.37 11.56 7.30
CA THR A 236 -14.39 10.58 6.91
C THR A 236 -13.72 9.22 6.85
N TYR A 237 -14.12 8.35 7.80
CA TYR A 237 -13.59 6.99 7.92
C TYR A 237 -14.45 6.02 7.12
N TRP A 238 -13.88 5.41 6.09
CA TRP A 238 -14.59 4.57 5.13
C TRP A 238 -13.67 3.56 4.43
N THR A 239 -14.23 2.66 3.61
CA THR A 239 -13.49 1.65 2.84
C THR A 239 -13.61 1.89 1.32
N GLY A 240 -13.69 3.15 0.89
CA GLY A 240 -13.94 3.49 -0.52
C GLY A 240 -12.80 3.19 -1.46
N VAL A 241 -11.55 3.34 -1.02
CA VAL A 241 -10.35 3.09 -1.81
C VAL A 241 -9.33 2.36 -0.96
N TYR A 242 -8.70 1.34 -1.52
CA TYR A 242 -7.59 0.62 -0.89
C TYR A 242 -6.27 0.89 -1.64
N ASP A 243 -5.16 0.83 -0.91
CA ASP A 243 -3.82 1.10 -1.41
C ASP A 243 -2.83 0.10 -0.82
N CYS A 244 -2.08 -0.58 -1.66
CA CYS A 244 -1.02 -1.49 -1.25
C CYS A 244 0.37 -0.91 -1.54
N ILE A 245 1.37 -1.49 -0.88
CA ILE A 245 2.77 -1.15 -1.04
C ILE A 245 3.48 -2.31 -1.72
N PHE A 246 4.16 -2.05 -2.83
CA PHE A 246 5.06 -3.02 -3.42
C PHE A 246 6.44 -2.89 -2.77
N PHE A 247 6.88 -3.98 -2.13
CA PHE A 247 8.24 -4.12 -1.61
C PHE A 247 9.08 -4.81 -2.68
N THR A 248 9.97 -4.06 -3.28
CA THR A 248 10.70 -4.48 -4.49
C THR A 248 12.21 -4.38 -4.33
N MET A 249 12.91 -5.23 -5.08
CA MET A 249 14.35 -5.22 -5.28
C MET A 249 14.65 -5.02 -6.77
N ASN A 250 15.78 -4.41 -7.11
CA ASN A 250 16.28 -4.41 -8.48
C ASN A 250 16.45 -5.85 -8.99
N GLN A 251 15.96 -6.17 -10.19
CA GLN A 251 15.95 -7.52 -10.73
C GLN A 251 17.37 -8.05 -10.99
N GLU A 252 18.28 -7.22 -11.52
CA GLU A 252 19.66 -7.66 -11.79
C GLU A 252 20.42 -7.97 -10.50
N LEU A 253 20.14 -7.20 -9.44
CA LEU A 253 20.70 -7.48 -8.11
C LEU A 253 20.16 -8.82 -7.58
N TYR A 254 18.84 -9.05 -7.63
CA TYR A 254 18.24 -10.31 -7.22
C TYR A 254 18.84 -11.50 -7.98
N ASP A 255 18.96 -11.40 -9.30
CA ASP A 255 19.53 -12.45 -10.16
C ASP A 255 21.01 -12.72 -9.88
N SER A 256 21.72 -11.78 -9.27
CA SER A 256 23.13 -11.94 -8.90
C SER A 256 23.36 -12.84 -7.68
N PHE A 257 22.31 -13.08 -6.89
CA PHE A 257 22.38 -13.94 -5.70
C PHE A 257 22.33 -15.42 -6.03
N SER A 258 22.88 -16.26 -5.13
CA SER A 258 22.74 -17.71 -5.24
C SER A 258 21.26 -18.13 -5.12
N PRO A 259 20.84 -19.30 -5.66
CA PRO A 259 19.47 -19.78 -5.52
C PRO A 259 19.02 -19.90 -4.06
N GLU A 260 19.91 -20.25 -3.15
CA GLU A 260 19.62 -20.33 -1.71
C GLU A 260 19.38 -18.93 -1.12
N MET A 261 20.15 -17.94 -1.55
CA MET A 261 19.97 -16.55 -1.10
C MET A 261 18.71 -15.93 -1.70
N GLN A 262 18.38 -16.20 -2.96
CA GLN A 262 17.13 -15.79 -3.60
C GLN A 262 15.92 -16.32 -2.83
N ALA A 263 15.91 -17.62 -2.50
CA ALA A 263 14.82 -18.21 -1.71
C ALA A 263 14.70 -17.60 -0.31
N LEU A 264 15.82 -17.24 0.32
CA LEU A 264 15.82 -16.55 1.61
C LEU A 264 15.29 -15.11 1.49
N ILE A 265 15.64 -14.40 0.43
CA ILE A 265 15.14 -13.04 0.13
C ILE A 265 13.62 -13.07 -0.06
N ASP A 266 13.09 -14.04 -0.81
CA ASP A 266 11.65 -14.19 -1.03
C ASP A 266 10.91 -14.47 0.29
N GLU A 267 11.43 -15.39 1.11
CA GLU A 267 10.85 -15.69 2.41
C GLU A 267 10.87 -14.47 3.35
N ALA A 268 12.00 -13.76 3.40
CA ALA A 268 12.19 -12.58 4.22
C ALA A 268 11.29 -11.40 3.76
N GLY A 269 11.15 -11.21 2.46
CA GLY A 269 10.29 -10.18 1.87
C GLY A 269 8.83 -10.40 2.20
N ALA A 270 8.34 -11.63 2.00
CA ALA A 270 6.98 -12.01 2.37
C ALA A 270 6.74 -11.87 3.89
N TYR A 271 7.69 -12.28 4.72
CA TYR A 271 7.61 -12.12 6.17
C TYR A 271 7.53 -10.66 6.59
N ALA A 272 8.41 -9.81 6.05
CA ALA A 272 8.46 -8.39 6.37
C ALA A 272 7.19 -7.66 5.94
N ALA A 273 6.67 -7.95 4.73
CA ALA A 273 5.42 -7.39 4.24
C ALA A 273 4.21 -7.78 5.11
N ASN A 274 4.10 -9.06 5.49
CA ASN A 274 3.02 -9.53 6.36
C ASN A 274 3.09 -8.93 7.78
N ASN A 275 4.29 -8.78 8.33
CA ASN A 275 4.49 -8.09 9.62
C ASN A 275 4.05 -6.63 9.53
N GLN A 276 4.43 -5.94 8.45
CA GLN A 276 4.05 -4.55 8.23
C GLN A 276 2.53 -4.38 8.11
N ARG A 277 1.81 -5.25 7.39
CA ARG A 277 0.33 -5.21 7.31
C ARG A 277 -0.32 -5.25 8.68
N GLN A 278 0.14 -6.13 9.58
CA GLN A 278 -0.41 -6.23 10.94
C GLN A 278 -0.22 -4.94 11.72
N LEU A 279 0.99 -4.36 11.67
CA LEU A 279 1.30 -3.11 12.36
C LEU A 279 0.52 -1.92 11.80
N GLU A 280 0.31 -1.87 10.47
CA GLU A 280 -0.47 -0.80 9.83
C GLU A 280 -1.93 -0.82 10.29
N ARG A 281 -2.57 -2.02 10.31
CA ARG A 281 -3.95 -2.21 10.74
C ARG A 281 -4.18 -1.92 12.24
N GLU A 282 -3.19 -2.20 13.08
CA GLU A 282 -3.21 -1.79 14.49
C GLU A 282 -3.07 -0.28 14.60
N GLY A 283 -2.12 0.32 13.87
CA GLY A 283 -1.87 1.74 13.82
C GLY A 283 -3.07 2.56 13.34
N ASP A 284 -3.83 2.07 12.36
CA ASP A 284 -5.03 2.75 11.85
C ASP A 284 -6.06 2.98 12.97
N LYS A 285 -6.34 1.95 13.78
CA LYS A 285 -7.28 2.04 14.92
C LYS A 285 -6.75 2.95 16.02
N GLU A 286 -5.44 2.91 16.30
CA GLU A 286 -4.81 3.74 17.32
C GLU A 286 -4.84 5.22 16.92
N VAL A 287 -4.54 5.53 15.65
CA VAL A 287 -4.54 6.89 15.12
C VAL A 287 -5.95 7.45 15.11
N LEU A 288 -6.96 6.69 14.67
CA LEU A 288 -8.35 7.12 14.70
C LEU A 288 -8.76 7.56 16.12
N ALA A 289 -8.50 6.71 17.12
CA ALA A 289 -8.81 7.01 18.50
C ALA A 289 -8.01 8.22 19.05
N LYS A 290 -6.75 8.38 18.63
CA LYS A 290 -5.91 9.54 18.97
C LYS A 290 -6.49 10.83 18.41
N TRP A 291 -6.88 10.84 17.13
CA TRP A 291 -7.41 12.01 16.46
C TRP A 291 -8.78 12.42 17.01
N GLU A 292 -9.67 11.46 17.25
CA GLU A 292 -10.97 11.70 17.89
C GLU A 292 -10.79 12.33 19.28
N LYS A 293 -9.91 11.78 20.12
CA LYS A 293 -9.57 12.32 21.42
C LYS A 293 -8.91 13.71 21.33
N GLY A 294 -8.16 13.97 20.25
CA GLY A 294 -7.53 15.26 19.94
C GLY A 294 -8.51 16.35 19.51
N GLY A 295 -9.79 16.00 19.25
CA GLY A 295 -10.84 16.92 18.85
C GLY A 295 -11.12 16.97 17.36
N MET A 296 -10.54 16.08 16.56
CA MET A 296 -10.93 15.89 15.16
C MET A 296 -12.34 15.34 15.09
N THR A 297 -13.15 15.88 14.20
CA THR A 297 -14.49 15.37 13.96
C THR A 297 -14.42 14.17 13.01
N VAL A 298 -14.87 13.01 13.49
CA VAL A 298 -14.93 11.77 12.72
C VAL A 298 -16.32 11.58 12.16
N SER A 299 -16.44 11.35 10.85
CA SER A 299 -17.68 10.98 10.16
C SER A 299 -17.61 9.53 9.68
N TYR A 300 -18.72 8.83 9.81
CA TYR A 300 -18.96 7.52 9.25
C TYR A 300 -20.11 7.62 8.27
N LEU A 301 -19.95 7.07 7.07
CA LEU A 301 -21.02 7.10 6.07
C LEU A 301 -22.11 6.08 6.44
N SER A 302 -23.37 6.44 6.22
CA SER A 302 -24.47 5.48 6.25
C SER A 302 -24.40 4.54 5.03
N ASP A 303 -25.05 3.38 5.11
CA ASP A 303 -25.14 2.44 3.99
C ASP A 303 -25.73 3.10 2.72
N GLU A 304 -26.69 4.02 2.88
CA GLU A 304 -27.28 4.79 1.78
C GLU A 304 -26.23 5.73 1.17
N ALA A 305 -25.47 6.45 2.00
CA ALA A 305 -24.41 7.33 1.50
C ALA A 305 -23.31 6.53 0.79
N VAL A 306 -22.87 5.40 1.33
CA VAL A 306 -21.92 4.49 0.66
C VAL A 306 -22.45 4.06 -0.71
N GLN A 307 -23.74 3.73 -0.81
CA GLN A 307 -24.36 3.33 -2.08
C GLN A 307 -24.33 4.48 -3.10
N ASP A 308 -24.60 5.73 -2.67
CA ASP A 308 -24.53 6.90 -3.56
C ASP A 308 -23.10 7.09 -4.11
N PHE A 309 -22.05 6.89 -3.29
CA PHE A 309 -20.66 6.92 -3.74
C PHE A 309 -20.33 5.79 -4.71
N LYS A 310 -20.82 4.55 -4.44
CA LYS A 310 -20.66 3.41 -5.35
C LYS A 310 -21.34 3.68 -6.70
N ASP A 311 -22.56 4.19 -6.68
CA ASP A 311 -23.31 4.50 -7.91
C ASP A 311 -22.65 5.58 -8.74
N ALA A 312 -22.15 6.64 -8.11
CA ALA A 312 -21.41 7.70 -8.79
C ALA A 312 -20.12 7.18 -9.44
N ALA A 313 -19.39 6.28 -8.79
CA ALA A 313 -18.14 5.70 -9.30
C ALA A 313 -18.34 4.46 -10.18
N ALA A 314 -19.57 4.02 -10.45
CA ALA A 314 -19.86 2.77 -11.19
C ALA A 314 -19.21 2.70 -12.59
N GLY A 315 -18.92 3.85 -13.20
CA GLY A 315 -18.24 3.94 -14.50
C GLY A 315 -16.72 3.82 -14.44
N VAL A 316 -16.10 3.93 -13.26
CA VAL A 316 -14.64 3.98 -13.10
C VAL A 316 -13.95 2.69 -13.55
N PRO A 317 -14.43 1.47 -13.20
CA PRO A 317 -13.78 0.24 -13.68
C PRO A 317 -13.78 0.11 -15.21
N ALA A 318 -14.88 0.50 -15.88
CA ALA A 318 -14.94 0.48 -17.34
C ALA A 318 -13.99 1.52 -17.97
N LYS A 319 -13.87 2.70 -17.36
CA LYS A 319 -12.93 3.75 -17.77
C LYS A 319 -11.48 3.31 -17.59
N PHE A 320 -11.17 2.57 -16.51
CA PHE A 320 -9.87 1.96 -16.29
C PHE A 320 -9.49 0.99 -17.41
N VAL A 321 -10.39 0.05 -17.77
CA VAL A 321 -10.17 -0.88 -18.90
C VAL A 321 -9.91 -0.10 -20.20
N GLN A 322 -10.74 0.90 -20.51
CA GLN A 322 -10.56 1.74 -21.71
C GLN A 322 -9.23 2.48 -21.72
N THR A 323 -8.78 2.98 -20.57
CA THR A 323 -7.48 3.66 -20.43
C THR A 323 -6.33 2.69 -20.73
N CYS A 324 -6.35 1.49 -20.16
CA CYS A 324 -5.33 0.46 -20.41
C CYS A 324 -5.31 0.04 -21.89
N VAL A 325 -6.47 -0.23 -22.48
CA VAL A 325 -6.58 -0.57 -23.92
C VAL A 325 -6.09 0.59 -24.80
N GLY A 326 -6.39 1.83 -24.46
CA GLY A 326 -5.90 3.02 -25.15
C GLY A 326 -4.37 3.18 -25.12
N LEU A 327 -3.70 2.61 -24.13
CA LEU A 327 -2.25 2.53 -24.00
C LEU A 327 -1.64 1.31 -24.72
N GLY A 328 -2.46 0.43 -25.28
CA GLY A 328 -2.03 -0.71 -26.09
C GLY A 328 -2.01 -2.07 -25.37
N PHE A 329 -2.54 -2.13 -24.12
CA PHE A 329 -2.71 -3.40 -23.42
C PHE A 329 -3.85 -4.23 -24.02
N ASP A 330 -3.74 -5.55 -23.95
CA ASP A 330 -4.78 -6.46 -24.42
C ASP A 330 -6.05 -6.35 -23.56
N GLN A 331 -7.19 -6.17 -24.20
CA GLN A 331 -8.45 -5.96 -23.49
C GLN A 331 -8.84 -7.16 -22.63
N ALA A 332 -8.67 -8.39 -23.12
CA ALA A 332 -9.07 -9.58 -22.40
C ALA A 332 -8.15 -9.81 -21.17
N GLU A 333 -6.86 -9.48 -21.30
CA GLU A 333 -5.92 -9.51 -20.17
C GLU A 333 -6.33 -8.49 -19.09
N VAL A 334 -6.63 -7.25 -19.46
CA VAL A 334 -7.04 -6.21 -18.50
C VAL A 334 -8.37 -6.57 -17.82
N GLU A 335 -9.36 -7.05 -18.59
CA GLU A 335 -10.65 -7.49 -18.02
C GLU A 335 -10.47 -8.70 -17.09
N HIS A 336 -9.56 -9.60 -17.41
CA HIS A 336 -9.24 -10.73 -16.53
C HIS A 336 -8.62 -10.26 -15.22
N ILE A 337 -7.66 -9.33 -15.27
CA ILE A 337 -7.09 -8.73 -14.05
C ILE A 337 -8.21 -8.08 -13.20
N VAL A 338 -9.08 -7.27 -13.81
CA VAL A 338 -10.21 -6.66 -13.10
C VAL A 338 -11.09 -7.70 -12.43
N SER A 339 -11.42 -8.82 -13.12
CA SER A 339 -12.27 -9.87 -12.56
C SER A 339 -11.67 -10.51 -11.29
N ILE A 340 -10.35 -10.65 -11.21
CA ILE A 340 -9.66 -11.17 -10.02
C ILE A 340 -9.91 -10.26 -8.79
N PHE A 341 -9.96 -8.94 -8.99
CA PHE A 341 -10.12 -7.97 -7.90
C PHE A 341 -11.57 -7.66 -7.56
N VAL A 342 -12.49 -7.81 -8.50
CA VAL A 342 -13.92 -7.48 -8.29
C VAL A 342 -14.75 -8.70 -7.89
N GLU A 343 -14.36 -9.90 -8.30
CA GLU A 343 -15.12 -11.15 -8.07
C GLU A 343 -14.46 -12.07 -7.02
N GLY A 344 -13.20 -11.78 -6.64
CA GLY A 344 -12.37 -12.55 -5.68
C GLY A 344 -12.72 -12.29 -4.25
#